data_4be66fa0cd5481923b1c11602eb1fb3b
#
_entry.id   4be66fa0cd5481923b1c11602eb1fb3b
#
_cell.length_a   1.000
_cell.length_b   1.000
_cell.length_c   1.000
_cell.angle_alpha   90.00
_cell.angle_beta   90.00
_cell.angle_gamma   90.00
#
_symmetry.space_group_name_H-M   'P 1'
#
loop_
_entity.id
_entity.type
_entity.pdbx_description
1 polymer ?
#
loop_
_entity_poly.entity_id
_entity_poly.type
_entity_poly.pdbx_seq_one_letter_code
_entity_poly.pdbx_strand_id
1 'polypeptide(L)'
;MSNLLSLPDIKTIESPQENETDMMFKVEVVGPPERCPECSFDKLYKHSSRNKLIMDLPIHLKRVGLQLNRRRYKCRECESTFWERLVSVDEKRSMTKRLLKSIQEQSMSKTFVEVAENVGVDEKTIRNVFKDYVALKEREYQFETPKWIGIDEIHIIRRPRLVLTNIERRTIYDIKPNRNKETVIQRLSEISDRTYIEYVTMDMWKPYKDAVNTILPHAKVVVDKFHVVRMANQALDNVRKSLKAHMSQKERLTLMGERFILLKRKHDLNERESFLLETWLGNLPALKEAYELQEEFYWIGILLIQMKVVFVIVNGDTVGCPVTLKMHIKTS
;
A
#
# COMPACT_ATOMS: atom_id res chain seq x y z
N MET A 1 -47.20 7.28 -5.11
CA MET A 1 -46.13 6.29 -5.30
C MET A 1 -44.98 6.65 -4.37
N SER A 2 -44.54 5.74 -3.54
CA SER A 2 -43.35 5.97 -2.70
C SER A 2 -42.15 6.20 -3.62
N ASN A 3 -41.33 7.25 -3.35
CA ASN A 3 -40.16 7.57 -4.14
C ASN A 3 -39.04 6.52 -3.85
N LEU A 4 -39.15 5.37 -4.51
CA LEU A 4 -38.19 4.25 -4.36
C LEU A 4 -36.73 4.67 -4.61
N LEU A 5 -36.53 5.70 -5.45
CA LEU A 5 -35.20 6.17 -5.80
C LEU A 5 -34.61 7.13 -4.73
N SER A 6 -35.44 7.83 -3.94
CA SER A 6 -35.00 8.83 -2.96
C SER A 6 -33.97 9.84 -3.53
N LEU A 7 -34.15 10.26 -4.80
CA LEU A 7 -33.36 11.29 -5.46
C LEU A 7 -34.15 12.60 -5.46
N PRO A 8 -33.62 13.73 -4.95
CA PRO A 8 -34.39 14.95 -4.74
C PRO A 8 -34.79 15.66 -6.05
N ASP A 9 -33.98 15.51 -7.08
CA ASP A 9 -34.16 16.19 -8.38
C ASP A 9 -34.70 15.26 -9.48
N ILE A 10 -34.99 14.01 -9.17
CA ILE A 10 -35.46 13.00 -10.13
C ILE A 10 -36.68 12.29 -9.54
N LYS A 11 -37.74 12.19 -10.33
CA LYS A 11 -38.94 11.43 -10.01
C LYS A 11 -39.22 10.35 -11.03
N THR A 12 -39.81 9.26 -10.62
CA THR A 12 -40.29 8.16 -11.48
C THR A 12 -41.59 8.56 -12.16
N ILE A 13 -41.71 8.21 -13.46
CA ILE A 13 -42.92 8.46 -14.24
C ILE A 13 -43.87 7.26 -14.16
N GLU A 14 -43.32 6.05 -14.21
CA GLU A 14 -44.07 4.79 -14.23
C GLU A 14 -43.38 3.74 -13.38
N SER A 15 -44.05 2.61 -13.16
CA SER A 15 -43.45 1.46 -12.47
C SER A 15 -42.20 0.96 -13.18
N PRO A 16 -41.17 0.51 -12.47
CA PRO A 16 -39.97 0.03 -13.10
C PRO A 16 -40.21 -1.22 -13.95
N GLN A 17 -39.49 -1.32 -15.05
CA GLN A 17 -39.40 -2.56 -15.83
C GLN A 17 -38.23 -3.36 -15.26
N GLU A 18 -38.46 -4.62 -14.87
CA GLU A 18 -37.43 -5.45 -14.29
C GLU A 18 -37.34 -6.83 -14.93
N ASN A 19 -36.14 -7.39 -14.90
CA ASN A 19 -35.85 -8.78 -15.22
C ASN A 19 -35.07 -9.43 -14.05
N GLU A 20 -34.41 -10.55 -14.29
CA GLU A 20 -33.64 -11.25 -13.25
C GLU A 20 -32.45 -10.41 -12.71
N THR A 21 -31.81 -9.62 -13.54
CA THR A 21 -30.53 -8.93 -13.26
C THR A 21 -30.64 -7.41 -13.24
N ASP A 22 -31.64 -6.83 -13.90
CA ASP A 22 -31.73 -5.39 -14.14
C ASP A 22 -33.10 -4.82 -13.76
N MET A 23 -33.11 -3.55 -13.34
CA MET A 23 -34.30 -2.77 -13.04
C MET A 23 -34.17 -1.39 -13.70
N MET A 24 -35.08 -1.09 -14.63
CA MET A 24 -35.09 0.13 -15.44
C MET A 24 -36.21 1.04 -15.01
N PHE A 25 -35.88 2.26 -14.61
CA PHE A 25 -36.84 3.30 -14.25
C PHE A 25 -36.91 4.33 -15.36
N LYS A 26 -38.12 4.67 -15.84
CA LYS A 26 -38.35 5.89 -16.60
C LYS A 26 -38.52 7.05 -15.65
N VAL A 27 -37.71 8.08 -15.85
CA VAL A 27 -37.60 9.19 -14.90
C VAL A 27 -37.62 10.54 -15.59
N GLU A 28 -38.03 11.57 -14.85
CA GLU A 28 -37.91 12.97 -15.27
C GLU A 28 -37.34 13.84 -14.16
N VAL A 29 -36.78 15.00 -14.55
CA VAL A 29 -36.30 16.01 -13.57
C VAL A 29 -37.50 16.71 -12.93
N VAL A 30 -37.39 16.92 -11.61
CA VAL A 30 -38.42 17.61 -10.83
C VAL A 30 -38.37 19.11 -11.09
N GLY A 31 -39.45 19.60 -11.72
CA GLY A 31 -39.60 21.03 -12.06
C GLY A 31 -38.74 21.49 -13.27
N PRO A 32 -39.20 22.49 -14.01
CA PRO A 32 -38.39 23.17 -15.02
C PRO A 32 -37.36 24.09 -14.32
N PRO A 33 -36.26 24.49 -14.99
CA PRO A 33 -35.38 25.54 -14.49
C PRO A 33 -36.16 26.87 -14.36
N GLU A 34 -35.95 27.57 -13.25
CA GLU A 34 -36.66 28.82 -12.99
C GLU A 34 -36.00 30.01 -13.71
N ARG A 35 -34.68 30.01 -13.86
CA ARG A 35 -33.90 31.11 -14.41
C ARG A 35 -32.79 30.62 -15.34
N CYS A 36 -32.42 31.50 -16.28
CA CYS A 36 -31.24 31.29 -17.11
C CYS A 36 -29.96 31.29 -16.26
N PRO A 37 -29.06 30.30 -16.40
CA PRO A 37 -27.80 30.27 -15.66
C PRO A 37 -26.82 31.38 -16.05
N GLU A 38 -26.96 31.98 -17.26
CA GLU A 38 -26.08 33.01 -17.79
C GLU A 38 -26.50 34.45 -17.39
N CYS A 39 -27.80 34.76 -17.60
CA CYS A 39 -28.30 36.13 -17.40
C CYS A 39 -29.39 36.27 -16.33
N SER A 40 -29.75 35.16 -15.66
CA SER A 40 -30.77 35.09 -14.60
C SER A 40 -32.19 35.44 -15.03
N PHE A 41 -32.46 35.62 -16.35
CA PHE A 41 -33.77 35.91 -16.88
C PHE A 41 -34.73 34.71 -16.72
N ASP A 42 -36.01 34.94 -16.48
CA ASP A 42 -37.00 33.91 -16.10
C ASP A 42 -37.79 33.33 -17.26
N LYS A 43 -37.83 34.01 -18.44
CA LYS A 43 -38.58 33.51 -19.61
C LYS A 43 -37.75 32.54 -20.42
N LEU A 44 -37.99 31.26 -20.16
CA LEU A 44 -37.33 30.13 -20.80
C LEU A 44 -38.32 29.32 -21.64
N TYR A 45 -37.84 28.70 -22.71
CA TYR A 45 -38.67 27.76 -23.49
C TYR A 45 -37.89 26.49 -23.80
N LYS A 46 -38.64 25.37 -23.95
CA LYS A 46 -38.07 24.06 -24.30
C LYS A 46 -37.55 24.14 -25.74
N HIS A 47 -36.26 23.84 -25.92
CA HIS A 47 -35.60 23.90 -27.20
C HIS A 47 -35.48 22.49 -27.85
N SER A 48 -35.01 21.51 -27.07
CA SER A 48 -34.83 20.12 -27.51
C SER A 48 -34.81 19.18 -26.33
N SER A 49 -34.71 17.89 -26.56
CA SER A 49 -34.46 16.88 -25.53
C SER A 49 -33.61 15.75 -26.08
N ARG A 50 -33.00 14.99 -25.19
CA ARG A 50 -32.29 13.74 -25.52
C ARG A 50 -32.52 12.70 -24.46
N ASN A 51 -32.59 11.43 -24.87
CA ASN A 51 -32.61 10.33 -23.94
C ASN A 51 -31.18 10.08 -23.37
N LYS A 52 -31.07 9.91 -22.09
CA LYS A 52 -29.85 9.59 -21.39
C LYS A 52 -30.08 8.43 -20.41
N LEU A 53 -29.23 7.42 -20.45
CA LEU A 53 -29.17 6.37 -19.44
C LEU A 53 -28.22 6.79 -18.36
N ILE A 54 -28.68 6.71 -17.11
CA ILE A 54 -27.91 7.03 -15.91
C ILE A 54 -27.94 5.80 -15.01
N MET A 55 -26.77 5.31 -14.62
CA MET A 55 -26.68 4.17 -13.69
C MET A 55 -26.84 4.64 -12.24
N ASP A 56 -27.49 3.81 -11.42
CA ASP A 56 -27.72 4.09 -10.01
C ASP A 56 -27.33 2.89 -9.15
N LEU A 57 -27.40 3.05 -7.81
CA LEU A 57 -27.14 1.96 -6.88
C LEU A 57 -28.05 0.76 -7.16
N PRO A 58 -27.52 -0.46 -7.11
CA PRO A 58 -28.33 -1.67 -7.18
C PRO A 58 -29.44 -1.70 -6.13
N ILE A 59 -30.62 -2.18 -6.54
CA ILE A 59 -31.79 -2.40 -5.67
C ILE A 59 -32.11 -3.88 -5.71
N HIS A 60 -32.25 -4.53 -4.57
CA HIS A 60 -32.53 -5.98 -4.46
C HIS A 60 -31.58 -6.85 -5.31
N LEU A 61 -30.29 -6.52 -5.30
CA LEU A 61 -29.23 -7.18 -6.09
C LEU A 61 -29.37 -7.01 -7.61
N LYS A 62 -30.33 -6.22 -8.10
CA LYS A 62 -30.48 -5.89 -9.51
C LYS A 62 -29.79 -4.58 -9.83
N ARG A 63 -29.13 -4.51 -10.99
CA ARG A 63 -28.51 -3.29 -11.50
C ARG A 63 -29.60 -2.29 -11.86
N VAL A 64 -29.42 -1.03 -11.54
CA VAL A 64 -30.43 0.01 -11.75
C VAL A 64 -30.01 0.99 -12.82
N GLY A 65 -30.84 1.12 -13.83
CA GLY A 65 -30.74 2.13 -14.90
C GLY A 65 -31.90 3.13 -14.85
N LEU A 66 -31.57 4.41 -14.97
CA LEU A 66 -32.54 5.51 -15.05
C LEU A 66 -32.59 6.04 -16.48
N GLN A 67 -33.68 5.82 -17.16
CA GLN A 67 -33.92 6.38 -18.50
C GLN A 67 -34.52 7.78 -18.37
N LEU A 68 -33.69 8.79 -18.57
CA LEU A 68 -34.05 10.19 -18.46
C LEU A 68 -34.18 10.82 -19.85
N ASN A 69 -35.34 11.40 -20.15
CA ASN A 69 -35.50 12.31 -21.29
C ASN A 69 -35.08 13.72 -20.81
N ARG A 70 -33.78 14.04 -20.92
CA ARG A 70 -33.21 15.30 -20.48
C ARG A 70 -33.60 16.43 -21.45
N ARG A 71 -34.11 17.53 -20.90
CA ARG A 71 -34.59 18.68 -21.67
C ARG A 71 -33.51 19.75 -21.80
N ARG A 72 -33.49 20.42 -22.95
CA ARG A 72 -32.65 21.58 -23.21
C ARG A 72 -33.55 22.80 -23.31
N TYR A 73 -33.14 23.88 -22.66
CA TYR A 73 -33.88 25.13 -22.66
C TYR A 73 -33.10 26.21 -23.42
N LYS A 74 -33.83 27.20 -23.96
CA LYS A 74 -33.25 28.43 -24.54
C LYS A 74 -33.82 29.64 -23.80
N CYS A 75 -32.95 30.59 -23.47
CA CYS A 75 -33.32 31.86 -22.87
C CYS A 75 -33.84 32.80 -23.95
N ARG A 76 -34.89 33.59 -23.65
CA ARG A 76 -35.42 34.59 -24.58
C ARG A 76 -34.61 35.87 -24.61
N GLU A 77 -33.85 36.17 -23.57
CA GLU A 77 -33.07 37.38 -23.46
C GLU A 77 -31.68 37.25 -24.08
N CYS A 78 -30.85 36.35 -23.55
CA CYS A 78 -29.47 36.20 -24.01
C CYS A 78 -29.31 35.10 -25.09
N GLU A 79 -30.40 34.45 -25.52
CA GLU A 79 -30.42 33.37 -26.50
C GLU A 79 -29.57 32.14 -26.18
N SER A 80 -28.90 32.09 -25.02
CA SER A 80 -28.12 30.95 -24.59
C SER A 80 -28.98 29.69 -24.45
N THR A 81 -28.38 28.55 -24.71
CA THR A 81 -29.05 27.24 -24.56
C THR A 81 -28.34 26.42 -23.53
N PHE A 82 -29.08 25.80 -22.62
CA PHE A 82 -28.53 24.99 -21.53
C PHE A 82 -29.41 23.78 -21.24
N TRP A 83 -28.79 22.75 -20.66
CA TRP A 83 -29.49 21.56 -20.21
C TRP A 83 -30.00 21.73 -18.78
N GLU A 84 -31.11 21.12 -18.45
CA GLU A 84 -31.60 21.09 -17.09
C GLU A 84 -30.53 20.46 -16.16
N ARG A 85 -30.41 21.04 -14.98
CA ARG A 85 -29.37 20.67 -14.01
C ARG A 85 -29.73 19.36 -13.32
N LEU A 86 -28.78 18.45 -13.21
CA LEU A 86 -28.89 17.18 -12.52
C LEU A 86 -28.02 17.23 -11.25
N VAL A 87 -28.64 17.50 -10.10
CA VAL A 87 -27.93 17.68 -8.83
C VAL A 87 -27.40 16.37 -8.31
N SER A 88 -28.20 15.28 -8.44
CA SER A 88 -27.87 13.94 -7.95
C SER A 88 -26.95 13.14 -8.87
N VAL A 89 -26.61 13.65 -10.06
CA VAL A 89 -25.88 12.91 -11.09
C VAL A 89 -24.47 13.46 -11.29
N ASP A 90 -23.50 12.56 -11.48
CA ASP A 90 -22.20 12.88 -12.07
C ASP A 90 -22.33 12.83 -13.60
N GLU A 91 -22.34 14.01 -14.22
CA GLU A 91 -22.60 14.13 -15.65
C GLU A 91 -21.45 13.58 -16.51
N LYS A 92 -20.22 13.58 -16.00
CA LYS A 92 -19.04 13.05 -16.69
C LYS A 92 -19.15 11.54 -16.91
N ARG A 93 -19.75 10.81 -15.95
CA ARG A 93 -19.79 9.35 -15.97
C ARG A 93 -21.19 8.76 -16.16
N SER A 94 -22.21 9.62 -16.32
CA SER A 94 -23.61 9.19 -16.50
C SER A 94 -24.07 8.22 -15.40
N MET A 95 -23.75 8.53 -14.16
CA MET A 95 -24.17 7.78 -12.98
C MET A 95 -24.57 8.71 -11.85
N THR A 96 -25.34 8.22 -10.89
CA THR A 96 -25.66 9.02 -9.69
C THR A 96 -24.41 9.22 -8.82
N LYS A 97 -24.36 10.34 -8.10
CA LYS A 97 -23.26 10.64 -7.16
C LYS A 97 -23.14 9.60 -6.06
N ARG A 98 -24.26 8.99 -5.62
CA ARG A 98 -24.26 7.93 -4.63
C ARG A 98 -23.66 6.62 -5.18
N LEU A 99 -23.93 6.28 -6.44
CA LEU A 99 -23.27 5.16 -7.10
C LEU A 99 -21.78 5.41 -7.25
N LEU A 100 -21.39 6.63 -7.67
CA LEU A 100 -19.97 7.04 -7.75
C LEU A 100 -19.26 6.81 -6.42
N LYS A 101 -19.84 7.26 -5.31
CA LYS A 101 -19.30 7.07 -3.96
C LYS A 101 -19.20 5.59 -3.59
N SER A 102 -20.23 4.81 -3.86
CA SER A 102 -20.24 3.37 -3.61
C SER A 102 -19.15 2.62 -4.40
N ILE A 103 -18.92 2.99 -5.67
CA ILE A 103 -17.83 2.45 -6.49
C ILE A 103 -16.46 2.77 -5.85
N GLN A 104 -16.25 4.00 -5.40
CA GLN A 104 -15.01 4.41 -4.71
C GLN A 104 -14.74 3.54 -3.47
N GLU A 105 -15.75 3.36 -2.63
CA GLU A 105 -15.65 2.56 -1.39
C GLU A 105 -15.44 1.07 -1.66
N GLN A 106 -16.22 0.48 -2.57
CA GLN A 106 -16.11 -0.94 -2.92
C GLN A 106 -14.76 -1.27 -3.58
N SER A 107 -14.23 -0.37 -4.41
CA SER A 107 -12.94 -0.55 -5.10
C SER A 107 -11.73 -0.58 -4.17
N MET A 108 -11.89 -0.25 -2.88
CA MET A 108 -10.85 -0.41 -1.86
C MET A 108 -10.67 -1.87 -1.40
N SER A 109 -11.69 -2.72 -1.57
CA SER A 109 -11.70 -4.09 -1.03
C SER A 109 -12.03 -5.18 -2.05
N LYS A 110 -12.61 -4.80 -3.19
CA LYS A 110 -13.04 -5.71 -4.26
C LYS A 110 -12.24 -5.47 -5.55
N THR A 111 -12.27 -6.44 -6.45
CA THR A 111 -11.70 -6.28 -7.79
C THR A 111 -12.58 -5.36 -8.65
N PHE A 112 -11.98 -4.63 -9.59
CA PHE A 112 -12.74 -3.75 -10.48
C PHE A 112 -13.75 -4.52 -11.35
N VAL A 113 -13.43 -5.76 -11.73
CA VAL A 113 -14.34 -6.65 -12.47
C VAL A 113 -15.58 -6.95 -11.64
N GLU A 114 -15.41 -7.39 -10.39
CA GLU A 114 -16.52 -7.68 -9.49
C GLU A 114 -17.41 -6.47 -9.24
N VAL A 115 -16.82 -5.28 -9.03
CA VAL A 115 -17.59 -4.04 -8.87
C VAL A 115 -18.35 -3.71 -10.16
N ALA A 116 -17.72 -3.87 -11.32
CA ALA A 116 -18.33 -3.62 -12.64
C ALA A 116 -19.57 -4.51 -12.88
N GLU A 117 -19.44 -5.80 -12.59
CA GLU A 117 -20.54 -6.76 -12.70
C GLU A 117 -21.71 -6.41 -11.78
N ASN A 118 -21.41 -6.05 -10.53
CA ASN A 118 -22.43 -5.71 -9.53
C ASN A 118 -23.23 -4.46 -9.88
N VAL A 119 -22.60 -3.44 -10.47
CA VAL A 119 -23.25 -2.14 -10.72
C VAL A 119 -23.68 -1.95 -12.18
N GLY A 120 -23.29 -2.84 -13.10
CA GLY A 120 -23.63 -2.73 -14.53
C GLY A 120 -22.88 -1.61 -15.26
N VAL A 121 -21.66 -1.30 -14.84
CA VAL A 121 -20.77 -0.30 -15.45
C VAL A 121 -19.50 -0.99 -15.91
N ASP A 122 -18.94 -0.59 -17.04
CA ASP A 122 -17.72 -1.23 -17.55
C ASP A 122 -16.49 -1.07 -16.62
N GLU A 123 -15.61 -2.08 -16.59
CA GLU A 123 -14.43 -2.11 -15.72
C GLU A 123 -13.52 -0.90 -15.90
N LYS A 124 -13.36 -0.41 -17.13
CA LYS A 124 -12.52 0.76 -17.42
C LYS A 124 -13.08 2.02 -16.74
N THR A 125 -14.39 2.18 -16.70
CA THR A 125 -15.04 3.28 -15.97
C THR A 125 -14.83 3.14 -14.47
N ILE A 126 -14.98 1.94 -13.89
CA ILE A 126 -14.67 1.69 -12.47
C ILE A 126 -13.22 2.07 -12.14
N ARG A 127 -12.27 1.61 -12.94
CA ARG A 127 -10.84 1.93 -12.80
C ARG A 127 -10.58 3.44 -12.85
N ASN A 128 -11.22 4.16 -13.77
CA ASN A 128 -11.09 5.62 -13.88
C ASN A 128 -11.72 6.35 -12.69
N VAL A 129 -12.85 5.89 -12.17
CA VAL A 129 -13.48 6.43 -10.95
C VAL A 129 -12.52 6.27 -9.77
N PHE A 130 -11.94 5.08 -9.60
CA PHE A 130 -11.01 4.82 -8.52
C PHE A 130 -9.72 5.64 -8.65
N LYS A 131 -9.17 5.76 -9.87
CA LYS A 131 -7.99 6.60 -10.12
C LYS A 131 -8.23 8.07 -9.76
N ASP A 132 -9.38 8.65 -10.14
CA ASP A 132 -9.72 10.03 -9.80
C ASP A 132 -9.92 10.19 -8.28
N TYR A 133 -10.49 9.17 -7.61
CA TYR A 133 -10.66 9.15 -6.16
C TYR A 133 -9.31 9.13 -5.43
N VAL A 134 -8.37 8.26 -5.84
CA VAL A 134 -7.02 8.19 -5.27
C VAL A 134 -6.30 9.52 -5.46
N ALA A 135 -6.34 10.11 -6.67
CA ALA A 135 -5.71 11.39 -6.93
C ALA A 135 -6.28 12.54 -6.09
N LEU A 136 -7.59 12.50 -5.79
CA LEU A 136 -8.22 13.45 -4.87
C LEU A 136 -7.69 13.25 -3.45
N LYS A 137 -7.66 12.00 -2.96
CA LYS A 137 -7.18 11.65 -1.63
C LYS A 137 -5.71 11.97 -1.43
N GLU A 138 -4.87 11.75 -2.43
CA GLU A 138 -3.45 12.12 -2.39
C GLU A 138 -3.24 13.64 -2.23
N ARG A 139 -4.13 14.47 -2.79
CA ARG A 139 -4.08 15.94 -2.60
C ARG A 139 -4.58 16.38 -1.22
N GLU A 140 -5.57 15.70 -0.68
CA GLU A 140 -6.15 16.02 0.63
C GLU A 140 -5.27 15.53 1.79
N TYR A 141 -4.51 14.46 1.59
CA TYR A 141 -3.74 13.81 2.64
C TYR A 141 -2.30 14.30 2.65
N GLN A 142 -1.95 15.04 3.70
CA GLN A 142 -0.56 15.39 4.00
C GLN A 142 0.00 14.42 5.03
N PHE A 143 1.00 13.65 4.62
CA PHE A 143 1.73 12.79 5.55
C PHE A 143 2.62 13.64 6.44
N GLU A 144 2.44 13.53 7.75
CA GLU A 144 3.38 14.11 8.70
C GLU A 144 4.76 13.48 8.54
N THR A 145 5.80 14.28 8.53
CA THR A 145 7.18 13.78 8.46
C THR A 145 7.48 12.93 9.68
N PRO A 146 7.87 11.65 9.51
CA PRO A 146 8.17 10.78 10.64
C PRO A 146 9.51 11.15 11.26
N LYS A 147 9.61 11.06 12.58
CA LYS A 147 10.87 11.15 13.30
C LYS A 147 11.76 9.93 13.04
N TRP A 148 11.14 8.76 12.91
CA TRP A 148 11.77 7.49 12.57
C TRP A 148 11.23 6.97 11.25
N ILE A 149 12.05 7.03 10.20
CA ILE A 149 11.71 6.54 8.88
C ILE A 149 12.37 5.19 8.60
N GLY A 150 11.61 4.24 8.07
CA GLY A 150 12.13 2.98 7.56
C GLY A 150 12.26 3.01 6.04
N ILE A 151 13.35 2.46 5.53
CA ILE A 151 13.61 2.26 4.10
C ILE A 151 13.77 0.77 3.87
N ASP A 152 12.90 0.16 3.09
CA ASP A 152 12.92 -1.28 2.81
C ASP A 152 12.41 -1.58 1.40
N GLU A 153 12.44 -2.86 1.04
CA GLU A 153 11.94 -3.39 -0.23
C GLU A 153 10.71 -4.26 -0.02
N ILE A 154 9.66 -3.97 -0.79
CA ILE A 154 8.48 -4.81 -0.87
C ILE A 154 8.29 -5.34 -2.30
N HIS A 155 7.95 -6.61 -2.43
CA HIS A 155 7.62 -7.21 -3.73
C HIS A 155 6.12 -7.12 -4.00
N ILE A 156 5.74 -6.29 -4.98
CA ILE A 156 4.35 -6.19 -5.46
C ILE A 156 4.30 -6.74 -6.88
N ILE A 157 3.49 -7.79 -7.10
CA ILE A 157 3.35 -8.48 -8.39
C ILE A 157 4.74 -8.88 -8.95
N ARG A 158 5.56 -9.54 -8.12
CA ARG A 158 6.93 -10.02 -8.44
C ARG A 158 7.93 -8.91 -8.83
N ARG A 159 7.60 -7.65 -8.60
CA ARG A 159 8.51 -6.51 -8.85
C ARG A 159 8.92 -5.88 -7.52
N PRO A 160 10.22 -5.68 -7.29
CA PRO A 160 10.69 -4.99 -6.11
C PRO A 160 10.29 -3.50 -6.17
N ARG A 161 9.81 -2.99 -5.06
CA ARG A 161 9.38 -1.59 -4.86
C ARG A 161 10.11 -1.03 -3.65
N LEU A 162 10.46 0.23 -3.69
CA LEU A 162 10.89 0.96 -2.50
C LEU A 162 9.67 1.21 -1.61
N VAL A 163 9.76 0.88 -0.34
CA VAL A 163 8.78 1.29 0.66
C VAL A 163 9.45 2.18 1.71
N LEU A 164 8.82 3.30 1.98
CA LEU A 164 9.14 4.17 3.10
C LEU A 164 8.06 4.01 4.17
N THR A 165 8.46 3.83 5.42
CA THR A 165 7.55 3.57 6.53
C THR A 165 7.74 4.58 7.65
N ASN A 166 6.65 4.95 8.32
CA ASN A 166 6.70 5.63 9.59
C ASN A 166 6.76 4.55 10.69
N ILE A 167 7.92 4.38 11.30
CA ILE A 167 8.17 3.33 12.30
C ILE A 167 7.37 3.58 13.58
N GLU A 168 7.23 4.84 14.00
CA GLU A 168 6.50 5.20 15.24
C GLU A 168 5.02 4.87 15.12
N ARG A 169 4.40 5.22 13.99
CA ARG A 169 2.97 4.99 13.73
C ARG A 169 2.67 3.63 13.11
N ARG A 170 3.70 2.88 12.72
CA ARG A 170 3.59 1.58 12.02
C ARG A 170 2.74 1.69 10.75
N THR A 171 2.95 2.75 9.97
CA THR A 171 2.23 3.02 8.73
C THR A 171 3.19 3.12 7.55
N ILE A 172 2.67 2.87 6.36
CA ILE A 172 3.39 3.16 5.12
C ILE A 172 3.38 4.68 4.92
N TYR A 173 4.57 5.25 4.72
CA TYR A 173 4.75 6.66 4.39
C TYR A 173 4.68 6.89 2.88
N ASP A 174 5.35 6.03 2.08
CA ASP A 174 5.29 6.08 0.63
C ASP A 174 5.75 4.76 -0.01
N ILE A 175 5.36 4.52 -1.27
CA ILE A 175 5.81 3.40 -2.10
C ILE A 175 6.23 3.93 -3.46
N LYS A 176 7.47 3.65 -3.89
CA LYS A 176 7.97 4.04 -5.21
C LYS A 176 8.20 2.83 -6.12
N PRO A 177 8.01 3.00 -7.44
CA PRO A 177 8.14 1.91 -8.39
C PRO A 177 9.55 1.30 -8.47
N ASN A 178 10.58 2.08 -8.18
CA ASN A 178 11.99 1.68 -8.23
C ASN A 178 12.63 1.83 -6.85
N ARG A 179 13.63 0.97 -6.56
CA ARG A 179 14.39 0.98 -5.31
C ARG A 179 15.84 1.46 -5.46
N ASN A 180 16.20 2.02 -6.62
CA ASN A 180 17.56 2.50 -6.85
C ASN A 180 17.90 3.72 -5.98
N LYS A 181 19.21 4.01 -5.85
CA LYS A 181 19.74 5.10 -5.05
C LYS A 181 19.11 6.46 -5.42
N GLU A 182 18.95 6.71 -6.71
CA GLU A 182 18.41 7.96 -7.25
C GLU A 182 16.96 8.19 -6.81
N THR A 183 16.12 7.13 -6.82
CA THR A 183 14.73 7.20 -6.35
C THR A 183 14.66 7.52 -4.86
N VAL A 184 15.56 6.93 -4.05
CA VAL A 184 15.63 7.23 -2.61
C VAL A 184 16.06 8.68 -2.38
N ILE A 185 17.12 9.13 -3.06
CA ILE A 185 17.61 10.51 -2.98
C ILE A 185 16.49 11.49 -3.36
N GLN A 186 15.85 11.27 -4.51
CA GLN A 186 14.76 12.12 -4.97
C GLN A 186 13.65 12.20 -3.92
N ARG A 187 13.18 11.03 -3.44
CA ARG A 187 12.05 10.99 -2.52
C ARG A 187 12.36 11.61 -1.15
N LEU A 188 13.55 11.37 -0.60
CA LEU A 188 13.96 12.00 0.65
C LEU A 188 14.13 13.52 0.51
N SER A 189 14.57 14.00 -0.66
CA SER A 189 14.70 15.44 -0.94
C SER A 189 13.37 16.15 -1.03
N GLU A 190 12.29 15.46 -1.42
CA GLU A 190 10.92 15.99 -1.50
C GLU A 190 10.25 16.18 -0.13
N ILE A 191 10.83 15.65 0.95
CA ILE A 191 10.31 15.82 2.31
C ILE A 191 10.65 17.23 2.81
N SER A 192 9.61 18.04 3.09
CA SER A 192 9.78 19.43 3.47
C SER A 192 10.55 19.59 4.79
N ASP A 193 10.12 18.85 5.84
CA ASP A 193 10.68 18.93 7.19
C ASP A 193 11.66 17.81 7.48
N ARG A 194 12.54 17.49 6.52
CA ARG A 194 13.51 16.40 6.65
C ARG A 194 14.46 16.51 7.83
N THR A 195 14.67 17.72 8.37
CA THR A 195 15.46 17.95 9.59
C THR A 195 14.82 17.34 10.84
N TYR A 196 13.51 17.06 10.80
CA TYR A 196 12.79 16.36 11.87
C TYR A 196 13.09 14.86 11.94
N ILE A 197 13.64 14.28 10.86
CA ILE A 197 13.99 12.85 10.81
C ILE A 197 15.25 12.63 11.62
N GLU A 198 15.16 11.97 12.77
CA GLU A 198 16.29 11.67 13.65
C GLU A 198 16.92 10.31 13.36
N TYR A 199 16.11 9.32 12.96
CA TYR A 199 16.53 7.94 12.74
C TYR A 199 16.04 7.42 11.40
N VAL A 200 16.93 6.70 10.71
CA VAL A 200 16.59 5.99 9.47
C VAL A 200 16.92 4.52 9.67
N THR A 201 15.89 3.66 9.65
CA THR A 201 16.08 2.20 9.67
C THR A 201 16.14 1.69 8.24
N MET A 202 17.09 0.81 7.95
CA MET A 202 17.26 0.22 6.62
C MET A 202 17.93 -1.14 6.70
N ASP A 203 17.95 -1.85 5.56
CA ASP A 203 18.81 -3.00 5.37
C ASP A 203 20.30 -2.58 5.25
N MET A 204 21.19 -3.53 5.10
CA MET A 204 22.63 -3.27 4.96
C MET A 204 23.04 -2.90 3.52
N TRP A 205 22.10 -2.54 2.64
CA TRP A 205 22.41 -2.21 1.26
C TRP A 205 23.10 -0.84 1.14
N LYS A 206 24.35 -0.87 0.71
CA LYS A 206 25.21 0.32 0.62
C LYS A 206 24.57 1.51 -0.11
N PRO A 207 23.87 1.36 -1.25
CA PRO A 207 23.22 2.48 -1.93
C PRO A 207 22.19 3.24 -1.07
N TYR A 208 21.46 2.55 -0.17
CA TYR A 208 20.53 3.22 0.76
C TYR A 208 21.31 4.06 1.78
N LYS A 209 22.36 3.48 2.37
CA LYS A 209 23.22 4.21 3.30
C LYS A 209 23.81 5.47 2.67
N ASP A 210 24.33 5.35 1.45
CA ASP A 210 24.91 6.49 0.71
C ASP A 210 23.86 7.57 0.42
N ALA A 211 22.62 7.18 0.03
CA ALA A 211 21.51 8.10 -0.21
C ALA A 211 21.12 8.86 1.07
N VAL A 212 21.00 8.14 2.18
CA VAL A 212 20.65 8.72 3.48
C VAL A 212 21.75 9.67 3.96
N ASN A 213 23.02 9.28 3.91
CA ASN A 213 24.13 10.15 4.30
C ASN A 213 24.21 11.42 3.46
N THR A 214 23.78 11.37 2.18
CA THR A 214 23.78 12.53 1.29
C THR A 214 22.65 13.51 1.64
N ILE A 215 21.45 13.01 1.96
CA ILE A 215 20.25 13.85 2.12
C ILE A 215 19.95 14.14 3.59
N LEU A 216 20.25 13.21 4.48
CA LEU A 216 19.99 13.26 5.93
C LEU A 216 21.28 13.04 6.74
N PRO A 217 22.33 13.87 6.57
CA PRO A 217 23.62 13.63 7.23
C PRO A 217 23.56 13.70 8.76
N HIS A 218 22.54 14.34 9.30
CA HIS A 218 22.27 14.46 10.75
C HIS A 218 21.54 13.25 11.33
N ALA A 219 20.85 12.46 10.49
CA ALA A 219 20.05 11.33 10.95
C ALA A 219 20.94 10.12 11.29
N LYS A 220 20.57 9.41 12.35
CA LYS A 220 21.25 8.19 12.76
C LYS A 220 20.72 7.00 11.96
N VAL A 221 21.63 6.30 11.28
CA VAL A 221 21.29 5.08 10.55
C VAL A 221 21.23 3.90 11.49
N VAL A 222 20.12 3.18 11.50
CA VAL A 222 19.88 1.96 12.26
C VAL A 222 19.69 0.80 11.29
N VAL A 223 20.50 -0.24 11.43
CA VAL A 223 20.35 -1.44 10.59
C VAL A 223 19.24 -2.32 11.13
N ASP A 224 18.37 -2.81 10.24
CA ASP A 224 17.31 -3.72 10.61
C ASP A 224 17.89 -5.06 11.12
N LYS A 225 17.49 -5.43 12.34
CA LYS A 225 17.91 -6.66 13.02
C LYS A 225 17.65 -7.91 12.18
N PHE A 226 16.53 -7.97 11.43
CA PHE A 226 16.20 -9.12 10.62
C PHE A 226 17.27 -9.39 9.55
N HIS A 227 17.76 -8.35 8.90
CA HIS A 227 18.81 -8.48 7.89
C HIS A 227 20.14 -8.92 8.50
N VAL A 228 20.48 -8.44 9.69
CA VAL A 228 21.69 -8.85 10.42
C VAL A 228 21.62 -10.33 10.82
N VAL A 229 20.50 -10.78 11.39
CA VAL A 229 20.25 -12.19 11.73
C VAL A 229 20.30 -13.07 10.48
N ARG A 230 19.71 -12.64 9.38
CA ARG A 230 19.78 -13.36 8.10
C ARG A 230 21.22 -13.53 7.61
N MET A 231 22.07 -12.52 7.76
CA MET A 231 23.49 -12.64 7.39
C MET A 231 24.23 -13.63 8.28
N ALA A 232 24.00 -13.64 9.59
CA ALA A 232 24.58 -14.62 10.51
C ALA A 232 24.17 -16.05 10.12
N ASN A 233 22.88 -16.27 9.86
CA ASN A 233 22.36 -17.55 9.38
C ASN A 233 22.99 -17.96 8.04
N GLN A 234 23.19 -17.03 7.12
CA GLN A 234 23.83 -17.30 5.82
C GLN A 234 25.31 -17.65 5.99
N ALA A 235 26.02 -17.00 6.92
CA ALA A 235 27.42 -17.32 7.22
C ALA A 235 27.55 -18.75 7.74
N LEU A 236 26.72 -19.15 8.71
CA LEU A 236 26.69 -20.52 9.22
C LEU A 236 26.34 -21.56 8.12
N ASP A 237 25.36 -21.24 7.27
CA ASP A 237 24.99 -22.12 6.13
C ASP A 237 26.13 -22.26 5.11
N ASN A 238 26.94 -21.19 4.92
CA ASN A 238 28.11 -21.26 4.06
C ASN A 238 29.19 -22.18 4.63
N VAL A 239 29.47 -22.11 5.95
CA VAL A 239 30.36 -23.06 6.63
C VAL A 239 29.85 -24.48 6.49
N ARG A 240 28.59 -24.75 6.76
CA ARG A 240 27.96 -26.04 6.54
C ARG A 240 28.13 -26.54 5.10
N LYS A 241 27.99 -25.68 4.10
CA LYS A 241 28.16 -26.04 2.69
C LYS A 241 29.61 -26.35 2.33
N SER A 242 30.59 -25.64 2.89
CA SER A 242 32.01 -25.89 2.61
C SER A 242 32.45 -27.26 3.14
N LEU A 243 31.91 -27.70 4.26
CA LEU A 243 32.23 -28.99 4.87
C LEU A 243 31.74 -30.19 4.04
N LYS A 244 30.79 -30.01 3.15
CA LYS A 244 30.28 -31.11 2.29
C LYS A 244 31.33 -31.78 1.43
N ALA A 245 32.39 -31.09 1.06
CA ALA A 245 33.46 -31.64 0.23
C ALA A 245 34.15 -32.85 0.90
N HIS A 246 34.17 -32.88 2.23
CA HIS A 246 34.87 -33.88 3.04
C HIS A 246 33.95 -34.96 3.66
N MET A 247 32.67 -34.99 3.28
CA MET A 247 31.68 -35.89 3.85
C MET A 247 31.26 -37.02 2.87
N SER A 248 30.90 -38.15 3.42
CA SER A 248 30.22 -39.22 2.67
C SER A 248 28.84 -38.78 2.14
N GLN A 249 28.30 -39.48 1.15
CA GLN A 249 26.98 -39.16 0.60
C GLN A 249 25.87 -39.22 1.65
N LYS A 250 25.93 -40.16 2.57
CA LYS A 250 24.94 -40.35 3.65
C LYS A 250 24.99 -39.20 4.62
N GLU A 251 26.17 -38.77 5.08
CA GLU A 251 26.36 -37.61 5.96
C GLU A 251 25.88 -36.29 5.31
N ARG A 252 26.16 -36.12 3.99
CA ARG A 252 25.66 -34.93 3.25
C ARG A 252 24.14 -34.85 3.24
N LEU A 253 23.46 -36.00 3.00
CA LEU A 253 22.00 -36.03 2.96
C LEU A 253 21.39 -35.69 4.35
N THR A 254 21.94 -36.28 5.40
CA THR A 254 21.50 -36.04 6.78
C THR A 254 21.69 -34.56 7.16
N LEU A 255 22.90 -34.03 6.98
CA LEU A 255 23.19 -32.61 7.29
C LEU A 255 22.36 -31.63 6.44
N MET A 256 21.94 -32.03 5.23
CA MET A 256 21.08 -31.24 4.37
C MET A 256 19.62 -31.26 4.86
N GLY A 257 19.12 -32.42 5.28
CA GLY A 257 17.76 -32.57 5.84
C GLY A 257 17.56 -31.83 7.14
N GLU A 258 18.60 -31.82 7.97
CA GLU A 258 18.58 -31.26 9.33
C GLU A 258 19.10 -29.81 9.42
N ARG A 259 19.34 -29.14 8.28
CA ARG A 259 19.89 -27.78 8.23
C ARG A 259 19.13 -26.76 9.09
N PHE A 260 17.83 -26.93 9.27
CA PHE A 260 17.00 -26.02 10.05
C PHE A 260 17.27 -26.09 11.54
N ILE A 261 17.83 -27.21 12.05
CA ILE A 261 18.27 -27.35 13.42
C ILE A 261 19.41 -26.36 13.71
N LEU A 262 20.34 -26.21 12.77
CA LEU A 262 21.46 -25.24 12.88
C LEU A 262 21.01 -23.78 12.87
N LEU A 263 19.80 -23.47 12.36
CA LEU A 263 19.26 -22.11 12.32
C LEU A 263 18.40 -21.75 13.54
N LYS A 264 18.07 -22.76 14.36
CA LYS A 264 17.37 -22.56 15.64
C LYS A 264 18.36 -22.14 16.71
N ARG A 265 17.87 -21.38 17.69
CA ARG A 265 18.61 -21.11 18.91
C ARG A 265 18.68 -22.35 19.78
N LYS A 266 19.74 -22.46 20.54
CA LYS A 266 19.97 -23.61 21.43
C LYS A 266 18.78 -23.87 22.38
N HIS A 267 18.17 -22.82 22.91
CA HIS A 267 17.03 -22.92 23.85
C HIS A 267 15.68 -23.25 23.18
N ASP A 268 15.58 -23.14 21.84
CA ASP A 268 14.37 -23.46 21.06
C ASP A 268 14.38 -24.91 20.53
N LEU A 269 15.46 -25.65 20.81
CA LEU A 269 15.62 -27.04 20.36
C LEU A 269 14.88 -27.99 21.30
N ASN A 270 14.20 -28.99 20.73
CA ASN A 270 13.72 -30.13 21.50
C ASN A 270 14.85 -31.14 21.76
N GLU A 271 14.60 -32.13 22.60
CA GLU A 271 15.63 -33.15 23.03
C GLU A 271 16.28 -33.86 21.85
N ARG A 272 15.46 -34.27 20.85
CA ARG A 272 15.97 -34.91 19.63
C ARG A 272 16.85 -33.99 18.82
N GLU A 273 16.41 -32.75 18.61
CA GLU A 273 17.17 -31.74 17.86
C GLU A 273 18.49 -31.37 18.59
N SER A 274 18.45 -31.27 19.89
CA SER A 274 19.67 -31.05 20.73
C SER A 274 20.67 -32.18 20.55
N PHE A 275 20.24 -33.42 20.65
CA PHE A 275 21.09 -34.59 20.43
C PHE A 275 21.72 -34.61 19.02
N LEU A 276 20.94 -34.32 17.99
CA LEU A 276 21.43 -34.23 16.60
C LEU A 276 22.45 -33.10 16.45
N LEU A 277 22.16 -31.94 17.01
CA LEU A 277 23.09 -30.80 16.99
C LEU A 277 24.40 -31.14 17.66
N GLU A 278 24.37 -31.69 18.89
CA GLU A 278 25.58 -32.07 19.63
C GLU A 278 26.40 -33.10 18.85
N THR A 279 25.75 -34.06 18.18
CA THR A 279 26.44 -35.04 17.33
C THR A 279 27.18 -34.35 16.19
N TRP A 280 26.50 -33.38 15.47
CA TRP A 280 27.13 -32.62 14.40
C TRP A 280 28.30 -31.77 14.89
N LEU A 281 28.10 -31.02 15.99
CA LEU A 281 29.11 -30.11 16.54
C LEU A 281 30.32 -30.90 17.12
N GLY A 282 30.08 -32.11 17.64
CA GLY A 282 31.18 -32.97 18.13
C GLY A 282 32.06 -33.52 17.00
N ASN A 283 31.49 -33.80 15.83
CA ASN A 283 32.20 -34.35 14.68
C ASN A 283 32.80 -33.29 13.73
N LEU A 284 32.34 -32.05 13.79
CA LEU A 284 32.69 -30.98 12.86
C LEU A 284 33.15 -29.71 13.59
N PRO A 285 34.41 -29.61 14.01
CA PRO A 285 34.91 -28.48 14.82
C PRO A 285 34.65 -27.11 14.21
N ALA A 286 34.83 -26.96 12.90
CA ALA A 286 34.57 -25.69 12.21
C ALA A 286 33.06 -25.31 12.21
N LEU A 287 32.15 -26.29 12.19
CA LEU A 287 30.73 -26.04 12.34
C LEU A 287 30.37 -25.65 13.77
N LYS A 288 31.04 -26.26 14.77
CA LYS A 288 30.87 -25.92 16.17
C LYS A 288 31.26 -24.48 16.43
N GLU A 289 32.45 -24.05 16.01
CA GLU A 289 32.91 -22.67 16.14
C GLU A 289 31.96 -21.67 15.50
N ALA A 290 31.50 -21.94 14.28
CA ALA A 290 30.55 -21.07 13.59
C ALA A 290 29.20 -20.98 14.30
N TYR A 291 28.71 -22.10 14.87
CA TYR A 291 27.45 -22.14 15.62
C TYR A 291 27.55 -21.39 16.95
N GLU A 292 28.64 -21.57 17.68
CA GLU A 292 28.91 -20.87 18.94
C GLU A 292 29.03 -19.36 18.74
N LEU A 293 29.72 -18.91 17.70
CA LEU A 293 29.77 -17.49 17.30
C LEU A 293 28.36 -16.92 16.94
N GLN A 294 27.54 -17.71 16.29
CA GLN A 294 26.16 -17.30 16.02
C GLN A 294 25.31 -17.16 17.28
N GLU A 295 25.44 -18.10 18.22
CA GLU A 295 24.75 -18.04 19.52
C GLU A 295 25.22 -16.83 20.35
N GLU A 296 26.50 -16.56 20.41
CA GLU A 296 27.05 -15.36 21.06
C GLU A 296 26.51 -14.09 20.44
N PHE A 297 26.46 -14.03 19.11
CA PHE A 297 25.87 -12.91 18.38
C PHE A 297 24.39 -12.69 18.76
N TYR A 298 23.61 -13.76 18.87
CA TYR A 298 22.22 -13.66 19.32
C TYR A 298 22.07 -13.20 20.76
N TRP A 299 22.96 -13.64 21.66
CA TRP A 299 23.01 -13.21 23.04
C TRP A 299 23.27 -11.71 23.17
N ILE A 300 24.22 -11.18 22.42
CA ILE A 300 24.48 -9.74 22.34
C ILE A 300 23.22 -8.99 21.88
N GLY A 301 22.53 -9.50 20.87
CA GLY A 301 21.27 -8.91 20.38
C GLY A 301 20.15 -8.87 21.43
N ILE A 302 20.02 -9.91 22.27
CA ILE A 302 19.04 -9.96 23.36
C ILE A 302 19.42 -8.98 24.49
N LEU A 303 20.66 -8.98 24.92
CA LEU A 303 21.15 -8.06 25.95
C LEU A 303 20.88 -6.60 25.56
N LEU A 304 21.14 -6.25 24.31
CA LEU A 304 20.91 -4.89 23.83
C LEU A 304 19.43 -4.52 23.79
N ILE A 305 18.53 -5.47 23.48
CA ILE A 305 17.08 -5.25 23.54
C ILE A 305 16.62 -5.08 24.98
N GLN A 306 17.09 -5.92 25.91
CA GLN A 306 16.73 -5.83 27.32
C GLN A 306 17.22 -4.52 27.95
N MET A 307 18.38 -4.03 27.52
CA MET A 307 18.95 -2.74 27.96
C MET A 307 18.33 -1.54 27.23
N LYS A 308 17.33 -1.73 26.36
CA LYS A 308 16.76 -0.67 25.48
C LYS A 308 17.81 0.06 24.63
N VAL A 309 18.89 -0.62 24.26
CA VAL A 309 19.97 -0.06 23.45
C VAL A 309 19.64 -0.25 21.97
N VAL A 310 19.63 0.83 21.21
CA VAL A 310 19.47 0.82 19.75
C VAL A 310 20.86 0.64 19.14
N PHE A 311 21.03 -0.34 18.24
CA PHE A 311 22.26 -0.49 17.47
C PHE A 311 22.43 0.70 16.52
N VAL A 312 23.33 1.60 16.84
CA VAL A 312 23.77 2.66 15.94
C VAL A 312 25.11 2.24 15.33
N ILE A 313 25.10 1.87 14.05
CA ILE A 313 26.36 1.67 13.32
C ILE A 313 26.86 3.04 12.91
N VAL A 314 27.84 3.55 13.64
CA VAL A 314 28.55 4.79 13.26
C VAL A 314 29.71 4.41 12.32
N ASN A 315 29.79 5.14 11.20
CA ASN A 315 30.78 5.04 10.14
C ASN A 315 32.11 4.39 10.55
N GLY A 316 32.32 3.15 10.10
CA GLY A 316 33.62 2.54 10.11
C GLY A 316 34.15 2.57 8.70
N ASP A 317 35.23 3.30 8.47
CA ASP A 317 36.04 3.17 7.25
C ASP A 317 36.59 1.75 7.14
N THR A 318 36.52 1.26 5.95
CA THR A 318 37.02 -0.03 5.52
C THR A 318 38.52 -0.15 5.75
N VAL A 319 38.91 -1.08 6.61
CA VAL A 319 40.00 -2.07 6.39
C VAL A 319 39.91 -3.11 7.51
N GLY A 320 39.61 -4.35 7.17
CA GLY A 320 39.92 -5.57 7.93
C GLY A 320 39.48 -5.60 9.40
N CYS A 321 38.23 -6.06 9.67
CA CYS A 321 37.73 -6.62 10.97
C CYS A 321 38.26 -6.00 12.26
N PRO A 322 37.47 -5.64 13.26
CA PRO A 322 36.10 -5.91 13.58
C PRO A 322 35.22 -4.64 13.72
N VAL A 323 33.91 -4.83 13.62
CA VAL A 323 32.87 -3.80 13.87
C VAL A 323 33.03 -3.27 15.31
N THR A 324 33.51 -2.05 15.45
CA THR A 324 33.56 -1.38 16.76
C THR A 324 32.15 -0.85 17.05
N LEU A 325 31.41 -1.58 17.89
CA LEU A 325 30.11 -1.17 18.42
C LEU A 325 30.32 -0.06 19.46
N LYS A 326 29.96 1.18 19.13
CA LYS A 326 29.80 2.22 20.16
C LYS A 326 28.37 2.16 20.69
N MET A 327 28.24 1.73 21.94
CA MET A 327 26.98 1.75 22.68
C MET A 327 26.67 3.18 23.18
N HIS A 328 25.50 3.68 22.84
CA HIS A 328 24.93 4.84 23.53
C HIS A 328 23.80 4.34 24.41
N ILE A 329 24.07 4.27 25.70
CA ILE A 329 23.07 3.95 26.73
C ILE A 329 22.26 5.22 26.98
N LYS A 330 20.97 5.23 26.63
CA LYS A 330 20.05 6.20 27.18
C LYS A 330 19.46 5.65 28.47
N THR A 331 19.96 6.14 29.60
CA THR A 331 19.26 6.05 30.88
C THR A 331 18.12 7.05 30.86
N SER A 332 16.89 6.57 30.98
CA SER A 332 15.68 7.39 31.21
C SER A 332 15.54 7.64 32.70
#